data_89e0c0706108a1758e837b268893a817
#
_entry.id   89e0c0706108a1758e837b268893a817
#
_cell.length_a   1.000
_cell.length_b   1.000
_cell.length_c   1.000
_cell.angle_alpha   90.00
_cell.angle_beta   90.00
_cell.angle_gamma   90.00
#
_symmetry.space_group_name_H-M   'P 1'
#
loop_
_entity.id
_entity.type
_entity.pdbx_description
1 polymer ?
#
loop_
_entity_poly.entity_id
_entity_poly.type
_entity_poly.pdbx_seq_one_letter_code
_entity_poly.pdbx_strand_id
1 'polypeptide(L)'
;MSESIHDTCYIWWLEMKNTFKDEGVLIFFILVPLGYPILYSWIYNNERVHDVPVAVVDNSHSQLSSELLRRVDASPDVRVAYYCNNLQEAHDLIGKEAANGVLYIPSDFEQKIGRGEQSHLSVYCDMSMMLTYKAIYQTAQTVATEINSEIQKPKSMSTTERDEEINT
;
A
#
# COMPACT_ATOMS: atom_id res chain seq x y z
N MET A 1 31.16 -44.57 24.47
CA MET A 1 30.43 -43.33 24.07
C MET A 1 30.91 -42.77 22.74
N SER A 2 32.18 -42.84 22.37
CA SER A 2 32.68 -42.39 21.06
C SER A 2 32.29 -43.33 19.90
N GLU A 3 32.27 -44.63 20.11
CA GLU A 3 31.84 -45.60 19.08
C GLU A 3 30.37 -45.41 18.69
N SER A 4 29.48 -45.14 19.64
CA SER A 4 28.08 -44.92 19.38
C SER A 4 27.81 -43.65 18.54
N ILE A 5 28.62 -42.62 18.68
CA ILE A 5 28.51 -41.37 17.87
C ILE A 5 29.04 -41.63 16.46
N HIS A 6 30.13 -42.38 16.34
CA HIS A 6 30.68 -42.72 15.03
C HIS A 6 29.72 -43.59 14.20
N ASP A 7 29.10 -44.58 14.82
CA ASP A 7 28.12 -45.45 14.18
C ASP A 7 26.86 -44.65 13.77
N THR A 8 26.43 -43.72 14.62
CA THR A 8 25.28 -42.83 14.29
C THR A 8 25.60 -41.92 13.10
N CYS A 9 26.81 -41.33 13.06
CA CYS A 9 27.25 -40.51 11.93
C CYS A 9 27.38 -41.32 10.64
N TYR A 10 27.87 -42.57 10.74
CA TYR A 10 28.00 -43.45 9.58
C TYR A 10 26.65 -43.84 9.00
N ILE A 11 25.71 -44.23 9.86
CA ILE A 11 24.33 -44.57 9.45
C ILE A 11 23.68 -43.34 8.84
N TRP A 12 23.79 -42.18 9.46
CA TRP A 12 23.25 -40.93 8.93
C TRP A 12 23.78 -40.58 7.52
N TRP A 13 25.11 -40.74 7.34
CA TRP A 13 25.76 -40.53 6.04
C TRP A 13 25.26 -41.52 4.97
N LEU A 14 25.10 -42.79 5.35
CA LEU A 14 24.61 -43.83 4.46
C LEU A 14 23.16 -43.56 4.02
N GLU A 15 22.33 -43.19 4.97
CA GLU A 15 20.93 -42.83 4.70
C GLU A 15 20.83 -41.58 3.83
N MET A 16 21.62 -40.54 4.08
CA MET A 16 21.70 -39.37 3.23
C MET A 16 22.08 -39.73 1.80
N LYS A 17 23.11 -40.57 1.65
CA LYS A 17 23.56 -41.02 0.31
C LYS A 17 22.49 -41.84 -0.42
N ASN A 18 21.75 -42.67 0.27
CA ASN A 18 20.67 -43.45 -0.32
C ASN A 18 19.49 -42.55 -0.71
N THR A 19 19.15 -41.59 0.12
CA THR A 19 18.11 -40.58 -0.16
C THR A 19 18.44 -39.77 -1.41
N PHE A 20 19.69 -39.35 -1.55
CA PHE A 20 20.14 -38.62 -2.75
C PHE A 20 20.31 -39.50 -4.01
N LYS A 21 20.23 -40.80 -3.89
CA LYS A 21 20.21 -41.74 -5.03
C LYS A 21 18.81 -42.05 -5.53
N ASP A 22 17.81 -41.80 -4.74
CA ASP A 22 16.41 -42.01 -5.13
C ASP A 22 15.93 -40.80 -5.95
N GLU A 23 15.76 -41.03 -7.25
CA GLU A 23 15.32 -39.98 -8.19
C GLU A 23 13.99 -39.39 -7.80
N GLY A 24 13.05 -40.16 -7.23
CA GLY A 24 11.75 -39.69 -6.77
C GLY A 24 11.86 -38.74 -5.59
N VAL A 25 12.70 -39.08 -4.62
CA VAL A 25 12.95 -38.26 -3.43
C VAL A 25 13.68 -36.96 -3.84
N LEU A 26 14.62 -37.04 -4.76
CA LEU A 26 15.39 -35.90 -5.22
C LEU A 26 14.50 -34.90 -5.99
N ILE A 27 13.64 -35.39 -6.87
CA ILE A 27 12.64 -34.58 -7.58
C ILE A 27 11.75 -33.89 -6.58
N PHE A 28 11.24 -34.62 -5.58
CA PHE A 28 10.34 -34.05 -4.58
C PHE A 28 11.04 -33.00 -3.69
N PHE A 29 12.28 -33.28 -3.29
CA PHE A 29 13.08 -32.41 -2.42
C PHE A 29 13.54 -31.11 -3.10
N ILE A 30 13.70 -31.12 -4.40
CA ILE A 30 14.10 -29.95 -5.21
C ILE A 30 12.87 -29.26 -5.81
N LEU A 31 11.95 -30.03 -6.39
CA LEU A 31 10.81 -29.48 -7.13
C LEU A 31 9.83 -28.76 -6.20
N VAL A 32 9.56 -29.32 -4.99
CA VAL A 32 8.60 -28.72 -4.07
C VAL A 32 9.11 -27.38 -3.52
N PRO A 33 10.32 -27.26 -2.93
CA PRO A 33 10.81 -26.00 -2.41
C PRO A 33 11.05 -24.92 -3.47
N LEU A 34 11.41 -25.30 -4.69
CA LEU A 34 11.64 -24.35 -5.78
C LEU A 34 10.38 -24.12 -6.62
N GLY A 35 9.61 -25.16 -6.89
CA GLY A 35 8.40 -25.08 -7.71
C GLY A 35 7.26 -24.37 -6.99
N TYR A 36 7.09 -24.60 -5.70
CA TYR A 36 6.01 -24.00 -4.92
C TYR A 36 6.07 -22.46 -4.87
N PRO A 37 7.21 -21.81 -4.54
CA PRO A 37 7.32 -20.35 -4.59
C PRO A 37 7.12 -19.77 -5.99
N ILE A 38 7.59 -20.45 -7.04
CA ILE A 38 7.42 -20.01 -8.42
C ILE A 38 5.94 -20.09 -8.82
N LEU A 39 5.29 -21.20 -8.50
CA LEU A 39 3.87 -21.44 -8.78
C LEU A 39 3.00 -20.46 -8.00
N TYR A 40 3.33 -20.24 -6.74
CA TYR A 40 2.67 -19.27 -5.86
C TYR A 40 2.83 -17.84 -6.38
N SER A 41 4.05 -17.46 -6.75
CA SER A 41 4.33 -16.15 -7.33
C SER A 41 3.58 -15.94 -8.65
N TRP A 42 3.44 -16.97 -9.47
CA TRP A 42 2.72 -16.89 -10.74
C TRP A 42 1.21 -16.77 -10.56
N ILE A 43 0.62 -17.55 -9.63
CA ILE A 43 -0.81 -17.49 -9.30
C ILE A 43 -1.16 -16.13 -8.69
N TYR A 44 -0.35 -15.64 -7.74
CA TYR A 44 -0.63 -14.40 -7.00
C TYR A 44 -0.12 -13.13 -7.68
N ASN A 45 0.65 -13.25 -8.77
CA ASN A 45 1.12 -12.07 -9.52
C ASN A 45 -0.03 -11.30 -10.20
N ASN A 46 -1.18 -11.92 -10.41
CA ASN A 46 -2.37 -11.31 -11.00
C ASN A 46 -3.30 -10.63 -9.95
N GLU A 47 -3.01 -10.74 -8.66
CA GLU A 47 -3.84 -10.14 -7.60
C GLU A 47 -3.44 -8.71 -7.24
N ARG A 48 -2.73 -8.00 -8.11
CA ARG A 48 -2.62 -6.55 -7.98
C ARG A 48 -3.98 -5.95 -8.29
N VAL A 49 -4.59 -5.40 -7.25
CA VAL A 49 -5.82 -4.65 -7.38
C VAL A 49 -5.47 -3.37 -8.12
N HIS A 50 -5.88 -3.26 -9.39
CA HIS A 50 -5.71 -2.05 -10.21
C HIS A 50 -7.06 -1.40 -10.41
N ASP A 51 -7.06 -0.07 -10.60
CA ASP A 51 -8.25 0.71 -10.95
C ASP A 51 -9.43 0.53 -9.97
N VAL A 52 -9.15 0.49 -8.67
CA VAL A 52 -10.20 0.40 -7.65
C VAL A 52 -11.14 1.60 -7.76
N PRO A 53 -12.44 1.41 -8.07
CA PRO A 53 -13.37 2.51 -8.13
C PRO A 53 -13.66 3.05 -6.73
N VAL A 54 -13.38 4.34 -6.53
CA VAL A 54 -13.58 5.04 -5.27
C VAL A 54 -14.56 6.20 -5.48
N ALA A 55 -15.46 6.38 -4.51
CA ALA A 55 -16.30 7.57 -4.41
C ALA A 55 -15.57 8.63 -3.59
N VAL A 56 -15.76 9.88 -3.93
CA VAL A 56 -15.14 11.03 -3.26
C VAL A 56 -16.24 11.93 -2.72
N VAL A 57 -16.08 12.34 -1.47
CA VAL A 57 -16.86 13.41 -0.84
C VAL A 57 -15.91 14.55 -0.48
N ASP A 58 -15.84 15.57 -1.32
CA ASP A 58 -15.02 16.75 -1.10
C ASP A 58 -15.86 17.90 -0.55
N ASN A 59 -15.75 18.15 0.74
CA ASN A 59 -16.41 19.30 1.39
C ASN A 59 -15.54 20.55 1.43
N SER A 60 -14.25 20.44 1.04
CA SER A 60 -13.34 21.59 0.99
C SER A 60 -13.54 22.43 -0.26
N HIS A 61 -13.82 21.79 -1.40
CA HIS A 61 -13.91 22.41 -2.71
C HIS A 61 -12.76 23.38 -3.00
N SER A 62 -11.57 23.04 -2.52
CA SER A 62 -10.37 23.88 -2.60
C SER A 62 -9.48 23.50 -3.77
N GLN A 63 -8.52 24.37 -4.09
CA GLN A 63 -7.52 24.06 -5.10
C GLN A 63 -6.62 22.90 -4.66
N LEU A 64 -6.33 22.84 -3.36
CA LEU A 64 -5.50 21.79 -2.79
C LEU A 64 -6.23 20.43 -2.78
N SER A 65 -7.55 20.40 -2.48
CA SER A 65 -8.35 19.16 -2.56
C SER A 65 -8.45 18.65 -3.99
N SER A 66 -8.64 19.55 -4.96
CA SER A 66 -8.66 19.19 -6.39
C SER A 66 -7.34 18.60 -6.87
N GLU A 67 -6.21 19.15 -6.45
CA GLU A 67 -4.88 18.63 -6.77
C GLU A 67 -4.64 17.26 -6.13
N LEU A 68 -5.05 17.08 -4.88
CA LEU A 68 -4.98 15.79 -4.19
C LEU A 68 -5.78 14.73 -4.95
N LEU A 69 -7.01 15.03 -5.32
CA LEU A 69 -7.88 14.11 -6.06
C LEU A 69 -7.33 13.76 -7.44
N ARG A 70 -6.75 14.73 -8.14
CA ARG A 70 -6.10 14.51 -9.43
C ARG A 70 -4.91 13.55 -9.32
N ARG A 71 -4.11 13.67 -8.27
CA ARG A 71 -2.98 12.77 -8.02
C ARG A 71 -3.44 11.38 -7.59
N VAL A 72 -4.50 11.29 -6.80
CA VAL A 72 -5.11 10.00 -6.42
C VAL A 72 -5.63 9.27 -7.66
N ASP A 73 -6.35 9.98 -8.55
CA ASP A 73 -6.87 9.41 -9.79
C ASP A 73 -5.77 9.03 -10.79
N ALA A 74 -4.63 9.71 -10.76
CA ALA A 74 -3.46 9.39 -11.58
C ALA A 74 -2.68 8.18 -11.08
N SER A 75 -3.00 7.63 -9.89
CA SER A 75 -2.33 6.45 -9.36
C SER A 75 -2.82 5.18 -10.07
N PRO A 76 -1.96 4.16 -10.23
CA PRO A 76 -2.34 2.93 -10.92
C PRO A 76 -3.31 2.05 -10.12
N ASP A 77 -3.44 2.28 -8.81
CA ASP A 77 -4.16 1.39 -7.91
C ASP A 77 -5.61 1.86 -7.66
N VAL A 78 -5.88 3.16 -7.82
CA VAL A 78 -7.16 3.78 -7.46
C VAL A 78 -7.67 4.66 -8.58
N ARG A 79 -8.96 4.55 -8.87
CA ARG A 79 -9.66 5.42 -9.83
C ARG A 79 -10.80 6.15 -9.14
N VAL A 80 -10.85 7.48 -9.27
CA VAL A 80 -11.97 8.28 -8.81
C VAL A 80 -13.15 8.10 -9.77
N ALA A 81 -14.10 7.24 -9.39
CA ALA A 81 -15.24 6.89 -10.25
C ALA A 81 -16.46 7.79 -10.01
N TYR A 82 -16.66 8.25 -8.78
CA TYR A 82 -17.86 8.98 -8.38
C TYR A 82 -17.53 10.16 -7.49
N TYR A 83 -18.17 11.30 -7.75
CA TYR A 83 -18.15 12.47 -6.88
C TYR A 83 -19.52 12.58 -6.21
N CYS A 84 -19.54 12.54 -4.89
CA CYS A 84 -20.76 12.57 -4.09
C CYS A 84 -20.82 13.85 -3.25
N ASN A 85 -22.02 14.35 -3.03
CA ASN A 85 -22.23 15.57 -2.24
C ASN A 85 -22.26 15.29 -0.73
N ASN A 86 -22.54 14.05 -0.34
CA ASN A 86 -22.61 13.66 1.06
C ASN A 86 -22.17 12.19 1.27
N LEU A 87 -21.86 11.86 2.53
CA LEU A 87 -21.44 10.51 2.91
C LEU A 87 -22.54 9.45 2.71
N GLN A 88 -23.81 9.84 2.79
CA GLN A 88 -24.92 8.89 2.62
C GLN A 88 -24.97 8.38 1.18
N GLU A 89 -24.87 9.28 0.23
CA GLU A 89 -24.81 8.95 -1.20
C GLU A 89 -23.63 8.03 -1.52
N ALA A 90 -22.45 8.35 -0.95
CA ALA A 90 -21.26 7.53 -1.11
C ALA A 90 -21.41 6.14 -0.47
N HIS A 91 -22.08 6.05 0.68
CA HIS A 91 -22.39 4.78 1.36
C HIS A 91 -23.36 3.91 0.53
N ASP A 92 -24.33 4.52 -0.11
CA ASP A 92 -25.27 3.83 -1.01
C ASP A 92 -24.55 3.22 -2.23
N LEU A 93 -23.48 3.88 -2.71
CA LEU A 93 -22.65 3.35 -3.80
C LEU A 93 -21.82 2.13 -3.35
N ILE A 94 -21.31 2.13 -2.11
CA ILE A 94 -20.67 0.94 -1.55
C ILE A 94 -21.68 -0.20 -1.42
N GLY A 95 -22.87 0.06 -0.88
CA GLY A 95 -23.92 -0.94 -0.75
C GLY A 95 -24.41 -1.53 -2.07
N LYS A 96 -24.22 -0.83 -3.18
CA LYS A 96 -24.52 -1.31 -4.54
C LYS A 96 -23.30 -1.93 -5.25
N GLU A 97 -22.18 -2.08 -4.55
CA GLU A 97 -20.91 -2.56 -5.11
C GLU A 97 -20.39 -1.71 -6.30
N ALA A 98 -20.87 -0.48 -6.44
CA ALA A 98 -20.44 0.44 -7.48
C ALA A 98 -19.11 1.14 -7.13
N ALA A 99 -18.86 1.34 -5.84
CA ALA A 99 -17.60 1.87 -5.31
C ALA A 99 -17.10 0.95 -4.19
N ASN A 100 -15.79 0.75 -4.14
CA ASN A 100 -15.14 -0.12 -3.16
C ASN A 100 -14.70 0.63 -1.90
N GLY A 101 -14.77 1.96 -1.94
CA GLY A 101 -14.45 2.82 -0.82
C GLY A 101 -14.83 4.27 -1.06
N VAL A 102 -14.75 5.06 0.02
CA VAL A 102 -15.03 6.50 0.00
C VAL A 102 -13.84 7.24 0.56
N LEU A 103 -13.37 8.24 -0.18
CA LEU A 103 -12.40 9.22 0.28
C LEU A 103 -13.15 10.49 0.70
N TYR A 104 -13.07 10.84 1.97
CA TYR A 104 -13.70 12.02 2.54
C TYR A 104 -12.67 13.10 2.84
N ILE A 105 -12.90 14.30 2.29
CA ILE A 105 -12.08 15.49 2.51
C ILE A 105 -12.90 16.50 3.31
N PRO A 106 -12.47 16.88 4.53
CA PRO A 106 -13.20 17.82 5.35
C PRO A 106 -13.12 19.25 4.82
N SER A 107 -14.08 20.09 5.20
CA SER A 107 -14.19 21.49 4.74
C SER A 107 -13.03 22.38 5.21
N ASP A 108 -12.36 22.02 6.30
CA ASP A 108 -11.25 22.77 6.88
C ASP A 108 -9.86 22.32 6.36
N PHE A 109 -9.84 21.43 5.35
CA PHE A 109 -8.64 20.79 4.82
C PHE A 109 -7.57 21.81 4.42
N GLU A 110 -7.89 22.74 3.52
CA GLU A 110 -6.93 23.74 3.03
C GLU A 110 -6.53 24.73 4.12
N GLN A 111 -7.47 25.15 4.96
CA GLN A 111 -7.18 26.10 6.04
C GLN A 111 -6.20 25.54 7.07
N LYS A 112 -6.36 24.28 7.48
CA LYS A 112 -5.44 23.62 8.40
C LYS A 112 -4.05 23.49 7.80
N ILE A 113 -3.95 23.03 6.56
CA ILE A 113 -2.66 22.88 5.88
C ILE A 113 -1.99 24.25 5.70
N GLY A 114 -2.72 25.29 5.31
CA GLY A 114 -2.22 26.65 5.20
C GLY A 114 -1.67 27.22 6.50
N ARG A 115 -2.20 26.80 7.65
CA ARG A 115 -1.70 27.17 8.99
C ARG A 115 -0.53 26.28 9.46
N GLY A 116 -0.17 25.24 8.70
CA GLY A 116 0.81 24.24 9.13
C GLY A 116 0.29 23.25 10.15
N GLU A 117 -1.04 23.14 10.30
CA GLU A 117 -1.72 22.19 11.17
C GLU A 117 -1.97 20.86 10.42
N GLN A 118 -2.14 19.77 11.19
CA GLN A 118 -2.49 18.48 10.60
C GLN A 118 -3.96 18.49 10.16
N SER A 119 -4.19 18.08 8.92
CA SER A 119 -5.53 17.76 8.42
C SER A 119 -5.68 16.25 8.27
N HIS A 120 -6.90 15.74 8.42
CA HIS A 120 -7.20 14.33 8.36
C HIS A 120 -8.04 14.03 7.12
N LEU A 121 -7.55 13.10 6.30
CA LEU A 121 -8.33 12.44 5.26
C LEU A 121 -8.95 11.19 5.87
N SER A 122 -10.25 10.98 5.63
CA SER A 122 -10.93 9.77 6.10
C SER A 122 -11.21 8.84 4.94
N VAL A 123 -10.86 7.58 5.12
CA VAL A 123 -11.14 6.52 4.14
C VAL A 123 -12.15 5.56 4.75
N TYR A 124 -13.28 5.38 4.07
CA TYR A 124 -14.32 4.43 4.44
C TYR A 124 -14.33 3.32 3.40
N CYS A 125 -14.22 2.07 3.83
CA CYS A 125 -14.25 0.90 2.97
C CYS A 125 -15.05 -0.22 3.62
N ASP A 126 -15.56 -1.14 2.81
CA ASP A 126 -16.07 -2.40 3.33
C ASP A 126 -14.91 -3.28 3.78
N MET A 127 -14.97 -3.76 5.03
CA MET A 127 -13.97 -4.63 5.64
C MET A 127 -13.85 -6.00 4.95
N SER A 128 -14.82 -6.38 4.13
CA SER A 128 -14.79 -7.62 3.36
C SER A 128 -13.67 -7.66 2.31
N MET A 129 -13.16 -6.49 1.90
CA MET A 129 -12.13 -6.33 0.87
C MET A 129 -10.84 -5.70 1.40
N MET A 130 -10.09 -6.44 2.19
CA MET A 130 -8.87 -5.95 2.85
C MET A 130 -7.78 -5.47 1.87
N LEU A 131 -7.65 -6.08 0.69
CA LEU A 131 -6.69 -5.68 -0.34
C LEU A 131 -7.05 -4.32 -0.95
N THR A 132 -8.33 -4.10 -1.19
CA THR A 132 -8.87 -2.83 -1.70
C THR A 132 -8.66 -1.70 -0.70
N TYR A 133 -8.96 -1.94 0.59
CA TYR A 133 -8.67 -0.97 1.66
C TYR A 133 -7.19 -0.57 1.67
N LYS A 134 -6.30 -1.55 1.59
CA LYS A 134 -4.85 -1.31 1.58
C LYS A 134 -4.42 -0.46 0.39
N ALA A 135 -4.94 -0.73 -0.80
CA ALA A 135 -4.65 0.03 -2.02
C ALA A 135 -5.08 1.50 -1.88
N ILE A 136 -6.33 1.76 -1.46
CA ILE A 136 -6.87 3.10 -1.28
C ILE A 136 -6.10 3.86 -0.19
N TYR A 137 -5.85 3.22 0.95
CA TYR A 137 -5.14 3.83 2.08
C TYR A 137 -3.69 4.19 1.71
N GLN A 138 -2.96 3.27 1.07
CA GLN A 138 -1.58 3.52 0.65
C GLN A 138 -1.49 4.64 -0.39
N THR A 139 -2.39 4.66 -1.38
CA THR A 139 -2.45 5.73 -2.37
C THR A 139 -2.73 7.08 -1.72
N ALA A 140 -3.76 7.17 -0.88
CA ALA A 140 -4.10 8.40 -0.18
C ALA A 140 -2.94 8.90 0.71
N GLN A 141 -2.26 8.00 1.40
CA GLN A 141 -1.12 8.34 2.25
C GLN A 141 0.10 8.79 1.45
N THR A 142 0.41 8.14 0.34
CA THR A 142 1.52 8.51 -0.54
C THR A 142 1.31 9.90 -1.12
N VAL A 143 0.13 10.15 -1.70
CA VAL A 143 -0.21 11.45 -2.29
C VAL A 143 -0.23 12.55 -1.22
N ALA A 144 -0.78 12.29 -0.04
CA ALA A 144 -0.77 13.26 1.06
C ALA A 144 0.66 13.60 1.52
N THR A 145 1.55 12.60 1.56
CA THR A 145 2.97 12.81 1.92
C THR A 145 3.70 13.61 0.86
N GLU A 146 3.46 13.35 -0.41
CA GLU A 146 4.04 14.12 -1.54
C GLU A 146 3.64 15.59 -1.46
N ILE A 147 2.35 15.88 -1.34
CA ILE A 147 1.82 17.25 -1.21
C ILE A 147 2.43 17.94 0.02
N ASN A 148 2.49 17.26 1.16
CA ASN A 148 3.09 17.82 2.37
C ASN A 148 4.59 18.15 2.17
N SER A 149 5.33 17.29 1.50
CA SER A 149 6.74 17.53 1.19
C SER A 149 6.95 18.74 0.27
N GLU A 150 6.06 18.96 -0.69
CA GLU A 150 6.10 20.11 -1.59
C GLU A 150 5.80 21.43 -0.88
N ILE A 151 4.83 21.42 0.06
CA ILE A 151 4.47 22.60 0.84
C ILE A 151 5.58 22.99 1.84
N GLN A 152 6.32 22.00 2.36
CA GLN A 152 7.41 22.27 3.32
C GLN A 152 8.70 22.77 2.66
N LYS A 153 8.98 22.40 1.40
CA LYS A 153 10.19 22.83 0.68
C LYS A 153 10.41 24.33 0.62
N PRO A 154 9.44 25.18 0.24
CA PRO A 154 9.64 26.63 0.19
C PRO A 154 9.85 27.26 1.58
N LYS A 155 9.34 26.63 2.63
CA LYS A 155 9.46 27.12 4.00
C LYS A 155 10.88 26.94 4.57
N SER A 156 11.57 25.87 4.20
CA SER A 156 12.95 25.61 4.58
C SER A 156 13.95 26.50 3.84
N MET A 157 13.72 26.77 2.55
CA MET A 157 14.58 27.68 1.76
C MET A 157 14.52 29.12 2.28
N SER A 158 13.33 29.63 2.60
CA SER A 158 13.16 30.99 3.12
C SER A 158 13.76 31.20 4.52
N THR A 159 13.94 30.14 5.29
CA THR A 159 14.56 30.21 6.62
C THR A 159 16.07 30.23 6.50
N THR A 160 16.64 29.45 5.58
CA THR A 160 18.10 29.41 5.34
C THR A 160 18.60 30.72 4.77
N GLU A 161 17.90 31.36 3.83
CA GLU A 161 18.27 32.68 3.27
C GLU A 161 18.21 33.77 4.35
N ARG A 162 17.26 33.72 5.27
CA ARG A 162 17.13 34.70 6.35
C ARG A 162 18.23 34.56 7.41
N ASP A 163 18.68 33.35 7.67
CA ASP A 163 19.77 33.07 8.62
C ASP A 163 21.14 33.47 8.03
N GLU A 164 21.32 33.47 6.70
CA GLU A 164 22.50 33.96 6.03
C GLU A 164 22.56 35.49 6.00
N GLU A 165 21.44 36.21 5.85
CA GLU A 165 21.37 37.67 5.93
C GLU A 165 21.66 38.23 7.34
N ILE A 166 21.37 37.49 8.39
CA ILE A 166 21.61 37.92 9.79
C ILE A 166 23.10 37.74 10.18
N ASN A 167 23.83 36.86 9.49
CA ASN A 167 25.25 36.56 9.77
C ASN A 167 26.27 37.34 8.91
N THR A 168 25.83 38.27 8.07
CA THR A 168 26.67 39.22 7.31
C THR A 168 26.54 40.62 7.92
#